data_cbdf805f68539c654a077e51035084ff
#
_entry.id   cbdf805f68539c654a077e51035084ff
#
_cell.length_a   1.000
_cell.length_b   1.000
_cell.length_c   1.000
_cell.angle_alpha   90.00
_cell.angle_beta   90.00
_cell.angle_gamma   90.00
#
_symmetry.space_group_name_H-M   'P 1'
#
loop_
_entity.id
_entity.type
_entity.pdbx_description
1 polymer ?
#
loop_
_entity_poly.entity_id
_entity_poly.type
_entity_poly.pdbx_seq_one_letter_code
_entity_poly.pdbx_strand_id
1 'polypeptide(L)'
;TRPPSGADRPKIGDTRPAPAASKPKAGEARPGSAGATNAKAGDARPATAPDDAGKGRRRRRRGRRTGGSDRAVAPVEATFGDDEPIELDDEMFERRRGRERKGRPVGRYQMCVHVRPQATQIAVLEGRALIEHYVYRPADDVSQIHGNIYLGRVQNVLPGMEAAFVDISTPKNAVLYRGDVQYDREDVEESGPPRIEHVLRPRQLILCQVTKNPIGAKGARLTQEISLPGRFVVLIPNSSTYGISKRLSDDERRRLRQILDRVKPAEHGLIVRTAAENITAEEIERDVERLAAQWAQIEALAKRAKGPTLLYREPDLSVRVIREEFNADYRGVVIDDPQLFAEVSEYIAAVAPALADRVQYYDPAREPLPLFERFHVHEQLHKALDRKVWLPSGGSVIVEHTEALTVIDVNTGKNVGTSSLEETVFRNNLEASVEIARQLRLRDIGGIIVVDFIDMEIRQNRDEVMRVFRDALSRDKTRTQVFDISDLGLVEMTRKRIGEGLLESFSGVCPECGGRGIVFDSALLD
;
A
#
# COMPACT_ATOMS: atom_id res chain seq x y z
N THR A 1 -24.17 25.07 -69.81
CA THR A 1 -22.98 24.23 -69.90
C THR A 1 -22.80 23.49 -68.58
N ARG A 2 -23.11 22.20 -68.65
CA ARG A 2 -22.93 21.19 -67.58
C ARG A 2 -21.46 20.80 -67.48
N PRO A 3 -20.92 20.48 -66.28
CA PRO A 3 -19.66 19.73 -66.13
C PRO A 3 -19.96 18.23 -66.00
N PRO A 4 -18.98 17.36 -66.31
CA PRO A 4 -19.16 15.90 -66.43
C PRO A 4 -19.12 15.16 -65.12
N SER A 5 -19.84 14.05 -65.11
CA SER A 5 -19.91 13.05 -64.05
C SER A 5 -18.73 12.11 -64.05
N GLY A 6 -18.38 11.61 -62.85
CA GLY A 6 -17.82 10.25 -62.69
C GLY A 6 -16.42 10.19 -62.09
N ALA A 7 -16.35 9.86 -60.81
CA ALA A 7 -15.27 9.08 -60.29
C ALA A 7 -15.79 8.24 -59.08
N ASP A 8 -15.61 6.95 -59.22
CA ASP A 8 -16.07 5.86 -58.34
C ASP A 8 -15.62 6.00 -56.89
N ARG A 9 -16.54 5.75 -55.98
CA ARG A 9 -16.25 5.41 -54.57
C ARG A 9 -16.02 3.91 -54.42
N PRO A 10 -14.96 3.45 -53.77
CA PRO A 10 -14.80 2.01 -53.49
C PRO A 10 -15.78 1.56 -52.40
N LYS A 11 -16.41 0.40 -52.66
CA LYS A 11 -17.32 -0.32 -51.76
C LYS A 11 -16.51 -1.02 -50.65
N ILE A 12 -17.06 -0.97 -49.45
CA ILE A 12 -16.61 -1.73 -48.28
C ILE A 12 -16.92 -3.22 -48.49
N GLY A 13 -15.94 -4.09 -48.29
CA GLY A 13 -16.09 -5.51 -48.13
C GLY A 13 -15.24 -6.37 -49.08
N ASP A 14 -13.99 -6.61 -48.72
CA ASP A 14 -13.28 -7.83 -49.08
C ASP A 14 -12.11 -8.05 -48.13
N THR A 15 -12.25 -9.04 -47.27
CA THR A 15 -11.21 -9.59 -46.40
C THR A 15 -10.45 -10.66 -47.17
N ARG A 16 -9.16 -10.38 -47.47
CA ARG A 16 -8.20 -11.43 -47.84
C ARG A 16 -6.96 -11.33 -46.94
N PRO A 17 -6.46 -12.45 -46.41
CA PRO A 17 -5.29 -12.47 -45.56
C PRO A 17 -3.99 -12.25 -46.34
N ALA A 18 -3.07 -11.48 -45.75
CA ALA A 18 -1.73 -11.24 -46.27
C ALA A 18 -0.85 -12.48 -46.13
N PRO A 19 0.13 -12.71 -47.08
CA PRO A 19 1.00 -13.89 -47.06
C PRO A 19 2.11 -13.76 -45.99
N ALA A 20 2.45 -14.92 -45.42
CA ALA A 20 3.48 -15.10 -44.40
C ALA A 20 4.89 -14.73 -44.90
N ALA A 21 5.61 -13.95 -44.10
CA ALA A 21 7.02 -13.64 -44.32
C ALA A 21 7.91 -14.82 -43.89
N SER A 22 8.83 -15.18 -44.81
CA SER A 22 9.77 -16.27 -44.70
C SER A 22 10.93 -15.95 -43.75
N LYS A 23 11.32 -16.96 -42.96
CA LYS A 23 12.53 -16.98 -42.10
C LYS A 23 13.81 -16.95 -42.95
N PRO A 24 14.90 -16.27 -42.53
CA PRO A 24 16.21 -16.46 -43.10
C PRO A 24 16.94 -17.66 -42.47
N LYS A 25 17.61 -18.40 -43.32
CA LYS A 25 18.45 -19.57 -43.02
C LYS A 25 19.79 -19.16 -42.42
N ALA A 26 20.30 -20.00 -41.51
CA ALA A 26 21.65 -20.00 -41.00
C ALA A 26 22.68 -20.28 -42.10
N GLY A 27 23.79 -19.54 -42.11
CA GLY A 27 24.97 -19.77 -42.95
C GLY A 27 26.21 -19.87 -42.08
N GLU A 28 26.92 -20.97 -42.28
CA GLU A 28 28.23 -21.33 -41.73
C GLU A 28 29.34 -20.39 -42.18
N ALA A 29 30.33 -20.19 -41.32
CA ALA A 29 31.73 -20.04 -41.74
C ALA A 29 32.70 -20.15 -40.56
N ARG A 30 33.70 -20.96 -40.73
CA ARG A 30 35.00 -21.11 -40.01
C ARG A 30 36.10 -20.47 -40.88
N PRO A 31 37.43 -20.52 -40.48
CA PRO A 31 38.13 -20.32 -39.19
C PRO A 31 39.45 -19.50 -39.37
N GLY A 32 40.21 -19.30 -38.28
CA GLY A 32 41.64 -18.92 -38.33
C GLY A 32 42.09 -18.25 -37.05
N SER A 33 42.85 -18.87 -36.28
CA SER A 33 44.23 -19.27 -35.99
C SER A 33 44.92 -18.17 -35.17
N ALA A 34 45.41 -18.47 -34.06
CA ALA A 34 46.56 -19.11 -33.46
C ALA A 34 47.26 -18.18 -32.45
N GLY A 35 47.77 -18.77 -31.38
CA GLY A 35 48.76 -18.13 -30.50
C GLY A 35 48.69 -18.60 -29.05
N ALA A 36 49.30 -19.65 -28.79
CA ALA A 36 49.82 -20.45 -27.74
C ALA A 36 50.72 -19.70 -26.75
N THR A 37 50.67 -20.12 -25.48
CA THR A 37 51.74 -20.81 -24.72
C THR A 37 51.28 -20.95 -23.26
N ASN A 38 51.12 -22.18 -22.76
CA ASN A 38 51.95 -23.01 -21.85
C ASN A 38 52.33 -22.32 -20.52
N ALA A 39 52.14 -22.93 -19.37
CA ALA A 39 52.46 -24.25 -18.83
C ALA A 39 51.85 -24.44 -17.43
N LYS A 40 51.48 -25.54 -17.17
CA LYS A 40 51.82 -26.75 -16.38
C LYS A 40 51.31 -26.82 -14.96
N ALA A 41 50.59 -27.87 -14.83
CA ALA A 41 50.13 -28.74 -13.78
C ALA A 41 51.17 -29.12 -12.70
N GLY A 42 50.68 -29.52 -11.54
CA GLY A 42 51.40 -30.25 -10.49
C GLY A 42 50.47 -30.73 -9.43
N ASP A 43 50.14 -32.02 -9.51
CA ASP A 43 49.37 -32.85 -8.60
C ASP A 43 50.03 -33.01 -7.23
N ALA A 44 49.21 -33.39 -6.25
CA ALA A 44 49.29 -34.60 -5.41
C ALA A 44 48.99 -34.35 -3.92
N ARG A 45 48.02 -35.07 -3.43
CA ARG A 45 47.78 -35.54 -2.06
C ARG A 45 48.73 -36.75 -1.75
N PRO A 46 48.76 -37.41 -0.55
CA PRO A 46 48.19 -37.13 0.78
C PRO A 46 49.10 -37.53 1.96
N ALA A 47 48.55 -37.41 3.15
CA ALA A 47 48.60 -38.34 4.30
C ALA A 47 49.58 -38.10 5.45
N THR A 48 48.98 -38.28 6.64
CA THR A 48 49.36 -38.90 7.89
C THR A 48 50.00 -38.07 9.00
N ALA A 49 49.29 -38.09 10.13
CA ALA A 49 49.80 -37.82 11.46
C ALA A 49 50.75 -38.94 11.94
N PRO A 50 51.54 -38.79 13.01
CA PRO A 50 51.03 -38.90 14.39
C PRO A 50 51.77 -38.05 15.46
N ASP A 51 51.12 -38.10 16.66
CA ASP A 51 51.52 -37.76 18.02
C ASP A 51 53.00 -37.58 18.37
N ASP A 52 53.34 -36.61 19.24
CA ASP A 52 53.80 -36.92 20.57
C ASP A 52 54.02 -35.67 21.49
N ALA A 53 54.06 -35.93 22.77
CA ALA A 53 54.03 -35.07 23.91
C ALA A 53 55.31 -34.29 24.19
N GLY A 54 55.16 -33.08 24.76
CA GLY A 54 56.33 -32.36 25.29
C GLY A 54 55.96 -31.16 26.19
N LYS A 55 56.06 -31.33 27.49
CA LYS A 55 55.93 -30.33 28.59
C LYS A 55 56.81 -29.12 28.42
N GLY A 56 56.29 -27.92 28.74
CA GLY A 56 57.19 -26.91 29.30
C GLY A 56 56.89 -25.45 29.19
N ARG A 57 56.54 -24.85 30.31
CA ARG A 57 56.84 -23.48 30.76
C ARG A 57 55.89 -22.34 30.40
N ARG A 58 55.16 -21.92 31.43
CA ARG A 58 54.48 -20.64 31.64
C ARG A 58 55.34 -19.44 31.24
N ARG A 59 54.81 -18.59 30.33
CA ARG A 59 55.07 -17.15 30.30
C ARG A 59 53.76 -16.41 30.17
N ARG A 60 53.41 -15.66 31.24
CA ARG A 60 52.34 -14.66 31.27
C ARG A 60 52.66 -13.61 30.19
N ARG A 61 51.82 -13.50 29.16
CA ARG A 61 51.71 -12.29 28.32
C ARG A 61 50.31 -11.75 28.51
N ARG A 62 50.28 -10.48 29.00
CA ARG A 62 49.08 -9.63 29.03
C ARG A 62 48.44 -9.63 27.65
N GLY A 63 47.29 -10.24 27.49
CA GLY A 63 46.46 -10.11 26.32
C GLY A 63 45.79 -8.76 26.29
N ARG A 64 46.12 -8.01 25.28
CA ARG A 64 45.44 -6.80 24.81
C ARG A 64 44.02 -7.18 24.50
N ARG A 65 43.04 -6.61 25.21
CA ARG A 65 41.62 -6.68 24.86
C ARG A 65 41.45 -6.04 23.50
N THR A 66 41.26 -6.85 22.47
CA THR A 66 40.78 -6.42 21.18
C THR A 66 39.24 -6.34 21.24
N GLY A 67 38.75 -5.30 20.63
CA GLY A 67 37.42 -4.77 20.58
C GLY A 67 36.24 -5.76 20.61
N GLY A 68 35.25 -5.36 21.36
CA GLY A 68 33.95 -5.92 21.26
C GLY A 68 33.42 -5.70 19.84
N SER A 69 33.04 -6.79 19.17
CA SER A 69 32.24 -6.70 17.97
C SER A 69 30.95 -5.95 18.33
N ASP A 70 30.72 -4.81 17.71
CA ASP A 70 29.41 -4.19 17.66
C ASP A 70 28.44 -5.24 17.07
N ARG A 71 27.77 -5.97 17.93
CA ARG A 71 26.59 -6.74 17.49
C ARG A 71 25.58 -5.69 17.06
N ALA A 72 25.26 -5.67 15.77
CA ALA A 72 24.14 -4.92 15.27
C ALA A 72 22.91 -5.22 16.15
N VAL A 73 22.30 -4.18 16.69
CA VAL A 73 21.12 -4.30 17.54
C VAL A 73 19.98 -4.69 16.62
N ALA A 74 19.35 -5.84 16.84
CA ALA A 74 18.17 -6.24 16.07
C ALA A 74 17.03 -5.25 16.34
N PRO A 75 16.29 -4.83 15.32
CA PRO A 75 15.11 -3.98 15.49
C PRO A 75 14.03 -4.72 16.28
N VAL A 76 13.17 -3.96 16.95
CA VAL A 76 11.94 -4.49 17.54
C VAL A 76 10.99 -4.84 16.40
N GLU A 77 10.51 -6.05 16.37
CA GLU A 77 9.44 -6.45 15.48
C GLU A 77 8.10 -6.31 16.20
N ALA A 78 7.02 -6.06 15.43
CA ALA A 78 5.69 -6.00 16.00
C ALA A 78 5.36 -7.39 16.58
N THR A 79 5.16 -7.45 17.89
CA THR A 79 4.71 -8.69 18.54
C THR A 79 3.23 -8.92 18.23
N PHE A 80 2.94 -10.04 17.59
CA PHE A 80 1.61 -10.56 17.39
C PHE A 80 1.46 -11.80 18.26
N GLY A 81 0.59 -11.71 19.28
CA GLY A 81 -0.08 -12.86 19.82
C GLY A 81 0.67 -13.87 20.67
N ASP A 82 1.60 -13.47 21.56
CA ASP A 82 1.96 -14.31 22.73
C ASP A 82 0.89 -14.24 23.85
N ASP A 83 -0.20 -13.47 23.59
CA ASP A 83 -1.27 -13.30 24.56
C ASP A 83 -2.27 -14.47 24.50
N GLU A 84 -2.62 -15.04 25.64
CA GLU A 84 -3.71 -16.01 25.72
C GLU A 84 -5.01 -15.39 25.18
N PRO A 85 -5.79 -16.13 24.35
CA PRO A 85 -7.08 -15.65 23.86
C PRO A 85 -7.99 -15.19 25.01
N ILE A 86 -8.67 -14.06 24.83
CA ILE A 86 -9.68 -13.63 25.80
C ILE A 86 -10.89 -14.54 25.66
N GLU A 87 -11.32 -15.16 26.75
CA GLU A 87 -12.58 -15.87 26.80
C GLU A 87 -13.72 -14.84 26.68
N LEU A 88 -14.43 -14.86 25.56
CA LEU A 88 -15.62 -14.06 25.34
C LEU A 88 -16.83 -14.84 25.85
N ASP A 89 -17.77 -14.16 26.50
CA ASP A 89 -19.07 -14.77 26.78
C ASP A 89 -19.82 -15.09 25.47
N ASP A 90 -20.72 -16.06 25.52
CA ASP A 90 -21.43 -16.56 24.33
C ASP A 90 -22.22 -15.46 23.62
N GLU A 91 -22.80 -14.50 24.35
CA GLU A 91 -23.55 -13.40 23.77
C GLU A 91 -22.65 -12.43 22.99
N MET A 92 -21.50 -12.08 23.56
CA MET A 92 -20.52 -11.24 22.89
C MET A 92 -19.89 -11.95 21.68
N PHE A 93 -19.58 -13.25 21.82
CA PHE A 93 -19.06 -14.06 20.75
C PHE A 93 -20.01 -14.06 19.55
N GLU A 94 -21.28 -14.39 19.78
CA GLU A 94 -22.33 -14.40 18.73
C GLU A 94 -22.54 -13.00 18.13
N ARG A 95 -22.53 -11.94 18.93
CA ARG A 95 -22.66 -10.56 18.43
C ARG A 95 -21.53 -10.15 17.49
N ARG A 96 -20.30 -10.62 17.77
CA ARG A 96 -19.10 -10.30 16.97
C ARG A 96 -18.85 -11.24 15.81
N ARG A 97 -19.38 -12.45 15.89
CA ARG A 97 -19.27 -13.46 14.83
C ARG A 97 -19.85 -12.96 13.51
N GLY A 98 -20.77 -11.99 13.56
CA GLY A 98 -21.43 -11.43 12.40
C GLY A 98 -22.54 -12.33 11.88
N ARG A 99 -23.07 -12.00 10.70
CA ARG A 99 -24.25 -12.69 10.14
C ARG A 99 -23.86 -14.03 9.54
N GLU A 100 -24.66 -15.06 9.84
CA GLU A 100 -24.57 -16.37 9.21
C GLU A 100 -25.88 -16.73 8.48
N ARG A 101 -25.75 -17.49 7.41
CA ARG A 101 -26.88 -18.08 6.70
C ARG A 101 -26.57 -19.54 6.40
N LYS A 102 -27.37 -20.47 6.96
CA LYS A 102 -27.17 -21.92 6.82
C LYS A 102 -25.78 -22.41 7.25
N GLY A 103 -25.28 -21.92 8.39
CA GLY A 103 -23.99 -22.30 8.96
C GLY A 103 -22.78 -21.79 8.15
N ARG A 104 -22.96 -20.78 7.29
CA ARG A 104 -21.86 -20.15 6.56
C ARG A 104 -21.81 -18.66 6.86
N PRO A 105 -20.62 -18.11 7.11
CA PRO A 105 -20.47 -16.67 7.32
C PRO A 105 -21.00 -15.88 6.12
N VAL A 106 -21.81 -14.87 6.41
CA VAL A 106 -22.35 -13.94 5.41
C VAL A 106 -21.71 -12.59 5.66
N GLY A 107 -20.79 -12.21 4.81
CA GLY A 107 -20.17 -10.90 4.80
C GLY A 107 -20.28 -10.24 3.43
N ARG A 108 -20.12 -8.93 3.43
CA ARG A 108 -20.10 -8.12 2.20
C ARG A 108 -18.81 -8.36 1.43
N TYR A 109 -17.69 -8.51 2.15
CA TYR A 109 -16.35 -8.58 1.59
C TYR A 109 -15.75 -9.98 1.70
N GLN A 110 -14.86 -10.28 0.77
CA GLN A 110 -13.99 -11.46 0.77
C GLN A 110 -12.57 -11.02 0.50
N MET A 111 -11.61 -11.47 1.31
CA MET A 111 -10.18 -11.24 1.05
C MET A 111 -9.55 -12.50 0.51
N CYS A 112 -8.72 -12.38 -0.54
CA CYS A 112 -7.92 -13.46 -1.10
C CYS A 112 -6.46 -13.03 -1.06
N VAL A 113 -5.61 -13.83 -0.41
CA VAL A 113 -4.17 -13.58 -0.29
C VAL A 113 -3.43 -14.65 -1.08
N HIS A 114 -2.72 -14.21 -2.11
CA HIS A 114 -1.98 -15.05 -3.03
C HIS A 114 -0.49 -14.80 -2.88
N VAL A 115 0.25 -15.83 -2.44
CA VAL A 115 1.69 -15.75 -2.16
C VAL A 115 2.49 -16.43 -3.25
N ARG A 116 3.46 -15.71 -3.80
CA ARG A 116 4.47 -16.22 -4.74
C ARG A 116 5.86 -15.77 -4.32
N PRO A 117 6.93 -16.45 -4.73
CA PRO A 117 8.30 -16.05 -4.38
C PRO A 117 8.64 -14.60 -4.75
N GLN A 118 8.02 -14.05 -5.80
CA GLN A 118 8.29 -12.70 -6.30
C GLN A 118 7.37 -11.63 -5.69
N ALA A 119 6.17 -12.02 -5.22
CA ALA A 119 5.21 -11.06 -4.69
C ALA A 119 4.08 -11.74 -3.92
N THR A 120 3.63 -11.10 -2.85
CA THR A 120 2.36 -11.39 -2.19
C THR A 120 1.31 -10.40 -2.68
N GLN A 121 0.18 -10.90 -3.12
CA GLN A 121 -0.93 -10.10 -3.64
C GLN A 121 -2.18 -10.32 -2.78
N ILE A 122 -2.87 -9.23 -2.48
CA ILE A 122 -4.10 -9.26 -1.67
C ILE A 122 -5.21 -8.63 -2.51
N ALA A 123 -6.27 -9.38 -2.72
CA ALA A 123 -7.46 -8.93 -3.43
C ALA A 123 -8.64 -8.84 -2.46
N VAL A 124 -9.33 -7.71 -2.44
CA VAL A 124 -10.58 -7.53 -1.70
C VAL A 124 -11.74 -7.49 -2.68
N LEU A 125 -12.69 -8.39 -2.47
CA LEU A 125 -13.88 -8.55 -3.31
C LEU A 125 -15.12 -8.09 -2.54
N GLU A 126 -16.00 -7.32 -3.18
CA GLU A 126 -17.36 -7.05 -2.75
C GLU A 126 -18.32 -7.93 -3.58
N GLY A 127 -18.85 -8.98 -2.96
CA GLY A 127 -19.55 -10.01 -3.69
C GLY A 127 -18.63 -10.76 -4.67
N ARG A 128 -18.71 -10.43 -5.96
CA ARG A 128 -17.81 -10.95 -7.02
C ARG A 128 -16.91 -9.87 -7.61
N ALA A 129 -17.18 -8.61 -7.32
CA ALA A 129 -16.45 -7.49 -7.89
C ALA A 129 -15.17 -7.22 -7.11
N LEU A 130 -14.03 -7.13 -7.78
CA LEU A 130 -12.77 -6.69 -7.23
C LEU A 130 -12.85 -5.18 -6.94
N ILE A 131 -12.55 -4.79 -5.69
CA ILE A 131 -12.67 -3.41 -5.24
C ILE A 131 -11.37 -2.81 -4.71
N GLU A 132 -10.44 -3.66 -4.24
CA GLU A 132 -9.11 -3.23 -3.80
C GLU A 132 -8.10 -4.33 -4.15
N HIS A 133 -6.88 -3.92 -4.46
CA HIS A 133 -5.77 -4.81 -4.72
C HIS A 133 -4.47 -4.22 -4.17
N TYR A 134 -3.70 -5.04 -3.48
CA TYR A 134 -2.42 -4.67 -2.89
C TYR A 134 -1.34 -5.63 -3.39
N VAL A 135 -0.15 -5.11 -3.63
CA VAL A 135 1.03 -5.90 -4.02
C VAL A 135 2.17 -5.61 -3.07
N TYR A 136 2.78 -6.64 -2.56
CA TYR A 136 4.03 -6.59 -1.82
C TYR A 136 5.08 -7.43 -2.52
N ARG A 137 6.25 -6.88 -2.79
CA ARG A 137 7.39 -7.58 -3.34
C ARG A 137 8.52 -7.55 -2.32
N PRO A 138 9.13 -8.70 -1.96
CA PRO A 138 10.28 -8.72 -1.06
C PRO A 138 11.46 -7.87 -1.56
N ALA A 139 11.61 -7.72 -2.89
CA ALA A 139 12.60 -6.83 -3.50
C ALA A 139 12.38 -5.34 -3.16
N ASP A 140 11.16 -4.97 -2.78
CA ASP A 140 10.79 -3.59 -2.45
C ASP A 140 10.99 -3.26 -0.96
N ASP A 141 11.47 -4.20 -0.13
CA ASP A 141 11.67 -4.01 1.31
C ASP A 141 12.51 -2.78 1.65
N VAL A 142 13.47 -2.44 0.79
CA VAL A 142 14.28 -1.23 0.93
C VAL A 142 13.48 0.05 0.67
N SER A 143 12.41 -0.04 -0.11
CA SER A 143 11.56 1.08 -0.50
C SER A 143 10.22 1.13 0.28
N GLN A 144 9.71 -0.01 0.71
CA GLN A 144 8.45 -0.10 1.47
C GLN A 144 8.69 -0.05 3.00
N ILE A 145 9.23 1.07 3.44
CA ILE A 145 9.62 1.31 4.83
C ILE A 145 8.59 2.16 5.61
N HIS A 146 7.40 2.37 5.05
CA HIS A 146 6.32 3.11 5.73
C HIS A 146 5.96 2.48 7.08
N GLY A 147 5.90 3.28 8.13
CA GLY A 147 5.64 2.85 9.51
C GLY A 147 6.91 2.51 10.31
N ASN A 148 8.02 2.19 9.65
CA ASN A 148 9.27 1.89 10.33
C ASN A 148 9.77 3.08 11.15
N ILE A 149 10.33 2.81 12.33
CA ILE A 149 10.89 3.81 13.23
C ILE A 149 12.42 3.69 13.24
N TYR A 150 13.07 4.83 13.07
CA TYR A 150 14.52 4.94 13.03
C TYR A 150 15.06 5.91 14.06
N LEU A 151 16.25 5.65 14.54
CA LEU A 151 17.13 6.72 15.02
C LEU A 151 17.82 7.29 13.79
N GLY A 152 17.51 8.51 13.40
CA GLY A 152 18.07 9.18 12.23
C GLY A 152 19.09 10.23 12.63
N ARG A 153 20.01 10.56 11.72
CA ARG A 153 20.98 11.64 11.89
C ARG A 153 20.67 12.78 10.94
N VAL A 154 20.43 13.96 11.46
CA VAL A 154 20.25 15.17 10.66
C VAL A 154 21.54 15.45 9.87
N GLN A 155 21.46 15.43 8.54
CA GLN A 155 22.57 15.74 7.65
C GLN A 155 22.65 17.24 7.39
N ASN A 156 21.57 17.80 6.86
CA ASN A 156 21.45 19.21 6.52
C ASN A 156 20.11 19.76 6.97
N VAL A 157 20.10 20.99 7.44
CA VAL A 157 18.90 21.78 7.69
C VAL A 157 18.80 22.85 6.59
N LEU A 158 17.63 22.97 5.97
CA LEU A 158 17.35 23.85 4.84
C LEU A 158 16.29 24.88 5.24
N PRO A 159 16.68 26.03 5.78
CA PRO A 159 15.75 27.05 6.29
C PRO A 159 14.76 27.55 5.22
N GLY A 160 15.23 27.75 3.99
CA GLY A 160 14.38 28.22 2.88
C GLY A 160 13.32 27.23 2.41
N MET A 161 13.44 25.95 2.78
CA MET A 161 12.47 24.89 2.47
C MET A 161 11.70 24.42 3.72
N GLU A 162 12.01 24.96 4.88
CA GLU A 162 11.47 24.52 6.17
C GLU A 162 11.53 22.98 6.32
N ALA A 163 12.69 22.40 5.94
CA ALA A 163 12.91 20.97 5.91
C ALA A 163 14.35 20.60 6.34
N ALA A 164 14.53 19.35 6.78
CA ALA A 164 15.84 18.78 7.06
C ALA A 164 16.02 17.46 6.31
N PHE A 165 17.21 17.20 5.79
CA PHE A 165 17.60 15.88 5.31
C PHE A 165 18.15 15.05 6.46
N VAL A 166 17.65 13.82 6.58
CA VAL A 166 17.97 12.90 7.67
C VAL A 166 18.48 11.59 7.09
N ASP A 167 19.63 11.17 7.52
CA ASP A 167 20.18 9.83 7.26
C ASP A 167 19.52 8.82 8.20
N ILE A 168 18.85 7.85 7.64
CA ILE A 168 18.18 6.74 8.35
C ILE A 168 18.80 5.38 7.99
N SER A 169 20.05 5.35 7.51
CA SER A 169 20.75 4.16 7.01
C SER A 169 20.10 3.51 5.77
N THR A 170 19.37 4.30 4.98
CA THR A 170 18.87 3.90 3.66
C THR A 170 19.71 4.53 2.55
N PRO A 171 19.68 4.01 1.30
CA PRO A 171 20.49 4.56 0.21
C PRO A 171 20.27 6.04 -0.09
N LYS A 172 19.08 6.57 0.27
CA LYS A 172 18.71 7.98 0.10
C LYS A 172 18.38 8.61 1.44
N ASN A 173 18.84 9.85 1.65
CA ASN A 173 18.43 10.62 2.81
C ASN A 173 16.91 10.86 2.78
N ALA A 174 16.28 10.72 3.92
CA ALA A 174 14.88 11.03 4.12
C ALA A 174 14.68 12.52 4.40
N VAL A 175 13.44 13.00 4.28
CA VAL A 175 13.08 14.41 4.48
C VAL A 175 12.12 14.55 5.65
N LEU A 176 12.46 15.45 6.57
CA LEU A 176 11.61 15.85 7.70
C LEU A 176 11.24 17.33 7.51
N TYR A 177 9.94 17.62 7.42
CA TYR A 177 9.43 18.99 7.32
C TYR A 177 9.15 19.58 8.69
N ARG A 178 9.21 20.89 8.82
CA ARG A 178 8.93 21.61 10.07
C ARG A 178 7.62 21.19 10.74
N GLY A 179 6.55 21.03 9.97
CA GLY A 179 5.24 20.63 10.49
C GLY A 179 5.18 19.22 11.09
N ASP A 180 6.21 18.39 10.83
CA ASP A 180 6.35 17.02 11.33
C ASP A 180 7.41 16.91 12.44
N VAL A 181 7.98 18.05 12.91
CA VAL A 181 8.99 18.13 13.99
C VAL A 181 8.28 18.34 15.33
N GLN A 182 8.66 17.57 16.34
CA GLN A 182 8.24 17.81 17.73
C GLN A 182 9.25 18.74 18.42
N TYR A 183 8.74 19.70 19.18
CA TYR A 183 9.54 20.62 19.99
C TYR A 183 8.79 20.96 21.26
N ASP A 184 9.53 21.17 22.35
CA ASP A 184 8.98 21.67 23.59
C ASP A 184 8.80 23.19 23.49
N ARG A 185 7.62 23.68 23.87
CA ARG A 185 7.30 25.12 23.81
C ARG A 185 8.16 25.96 24.74
N GLU A 186 8.77 25.34 25.77
CA GLU A 186 9.65 25.98 26.71
C GLU A 186 11.02 26.28 26.10
N ASP A 187 11.43 25.55 25.05
CA ASP A 187 12.71 25.74 24.36
C ASP A 187 12.68 26.84 23.30
N VAL A 188 11.54 27.53 23.12
CA VAL A 188 11.36 28.51 22.04
C VAL A 188 10.95 29.87 22.59
N GLU A 189 11.83 30.84 22.44
CA GLU A 189 11.64 32.22 22.93
C GLU A 189 10.67 33.06 22.06
N GLU A 190 10.21 32.59 20.90
CA GLU A 190 9.42 33.35 19.94
C GLU A 190 7.90 33.01 20.02
N SER A 191 7.08 34.04 19.89
CA SER A 191 5.62 33.94 19.79
C SER A 191 5.19 33.44 18.40
N GLY A 192 5.34 32.14 18.14
CA GLY A 192 4.96 31.48 16.88
C GLY A 192 5.59 30.10 16.74
N PRO A 193 5.20 29.30 15.73
CA PRO A 193 5.86 28.04 15.47
C PRO A 193 7.32 28.31 15.06
N PRO A 194 8.30 27.68 15.79
CA PRO A 194 9.72 27.97 15.57
C PRO A 194 10.17 27.57 14.17
N ARG A 195 11.14 28.26 13.61
CA ARG A 195 11.78 27.89 12.36
C ARG A 195 12.61 26.62 12.54
N ILE A 196 12.74 25.83 11.47
CA ILE A 196 13.37 24.51 11.54
C ILE A 196 14.83 24.56 12.03
N GLU A 197 15.57 25.62 11.68
CA GLU A 197 16.96 25.82 12.11
C GLU A 197 17.13 26.12 13.61
N HIS A 198 16.05 26.52 14.29
CA HIS A 198 16.06 26.73 15.74
C HIS A 198 15.81 25.41 16.51
N VAL A 199 15.14 24.44 15.89
CA VAL A 199 14.76 23.16 16.51
C VAL A 199 15.75 22.04 16.17
N LEU A 200 16.25 21.99 14.93
CA LEU A 200 17.14 20.93 14.46
C LEU A 200 18.54 21.46 14.14
N ARG A 201 19.55 20.68 14.54
CA ARG A 201 20.97 20.97 14.28
C ARG A 201 21.60 19.86 13.42
N PRO A 202 22.53 20.19 12.50
CA PRO A 202 23.31 19.18 11.78
C PRO A 202 24.00 18.21 12.75
N ARG A 203 24.04 16.93 12.38
CA ARG A 203 24.59 15.80 13.15
C ARG A 203 23.78 15.38 14.40
N GLN A 204 22.70 16.07 14.74
CA GLN A 204 21.77 15.66 15.78
C GLN A 204 21.17 14.30 15.48
N LEU A 205 21.09 13.42 16.48
CA LEU A 205 20.32 12.18 16.40
C LEU A 205 18.88 12.48 16.82
N ILE A 206 17.93 12.03 16.01
CA ILE A 206 16.50 12.21 16.24
C ILE A 206 15.76 10.89 16.07
N LEU A 207 14.76 10.67 16.89
CA LEU A 207 13.80 9.60 16.71
C LEU A 207 12.77 10.02 15.67
N CYS A 208 12.53 9.18 14.66
CA CYS A 208 11.62 9.52 13.57
C CYS A 208 10.94 8.27 12.97
N GLN A 209 9.76 8.46 12.45
CA GLN A 209 8.97 7.43 11.76
C GLN A 209 8.74 7.80 10.30
N VAL A 210 8.74 6.80 9.42
CA VAL A 210 8.47 6.99 8.00
C VAL A 210 6.97 7.10 7.76
N THR A 211 6.52 8.23 7.20
CA THR A 211 5.11 8.49 6.85
C THR A 211 4.80 8.30 5.38
N LYS A 212 5.83 8.33 4.52
CA LYS A 212 5.72 8.02 3.09
C LYS A 212 6.99 7.35 2.60
N ASN A 213 6.81 6.32 1.80
CA ASN A 213 7.90 5.63 1.13
C ASN A 213 8.69 6.58 0.21
N PRO A 214 9.99 6.28 -0.04
CA PRO A 214 10.73 6.95 -1.09
C PRO A 214 10.12 6.63 -2.46
N ILE A 215 10.05 7.62 -3.34
CA ILE A 215 9.50 7.45 -4.70
C ILE A 215 10.47 8.07 -5.71
N GLY A 216 10.92 7.30 -6.68
CA GLY A 216 11.84 7.75 -7.71
C GLY A 216 13.09 8.40 -7.12
N ALA A 217 13.37 9.66 -7.44
CA ALA A 217 14.51 10.41 -6.90
C ALA A 217 14.29 10.96 -5.49
N LYS A 218 13.04 10.98 -4.98
CA LYS A 218 12.69 11.56 -3.68
C LYS A 218 12.92 10.57 -2.55
N GLY A 219 13.56 11.03 -1.46
CA GLY A 219 13.70 10.26 -0.23
C GLY A 219 12.37 10.10 0.54
N ALA A 220 12.36 9.18 1.52
CA ALA A 220 11.22 8.96 2.39
C ALA A 220 10.83 10.24 3.16
N ARG A 221 9.54 10.40 3.48
CA ARG A 221 9.08 11.47 4.38
C ARG A 221 9.03 10.95 5.80
N LEU A 222 9.53 11.75 6.72
CA LEU A 222 9.58 11.45 8.14
C LEU A 222 8.61 12.32 8.94
N THR A 223 8.29 11.83 10.15
CA THR A 223 7.68 12.58 11.25
C THR A 223 8.39 12.24 12.57
N GLN A 224 8.38 13.14 13.52
CA GLN A 224 8.77 12.86 14.90
C GLN A 224 7.58 12.49 15.78
N GLU A 225 6.33 12.73 15.32
CA GLU A 225 5.14 12.22 15.99
C GLU A 225 4.98 10.72 15.67
N ILE A 226 5.59 9.90 16.56
CA ILE A 226 5.55 8.44 16.43
C ILE A 226 4.14 7.93 16.68
N SER A 227 3.70 6.96 15.90
CA SER A 227 2.44 6.27 16.07
C SER A 227 2.63 4.76 15.96
N LEU A 228 2.13 4.02 16.93
CA LEU A 228 2.13 2.56 16.95
C LEU A 228 0.70 2.05 16.76
N PRO A 229 0.37 1.54 15.57
CA PRO A 229 -0.98 1.07 15.28
C PRO A 229 -1.21 -0.33 15.86
N GLY A 230 -2.10 -0.43 16.85
CA GLY A 230 -2.68 -1.66 17.32
C GLY A 230 -3.91 -2.08 16.49
N ARG A 231 -4.62 -3.08 16.98
CA ARG A 231 -5.87 -3.54 16.37
C ARG A 231 -6.99 -2.54 16.62
N PHE A 232 -7.19 -2.15 17.88
CA PHE A 232 -8.30 -1.33 18.33
C PHE A 232 -7.92 0.12 18.58
N VAL A 233 -6.65 0.34 18.95
CA VAL A 233 -6.13 1.66 19.26
C VAL A 233 -4.84 1.95 18.48
N VAL A 234 -4.49 3.24 18.39
CA VAL A 234 -3.17 3.71 17.99
C VAL A 234 -2.57 4.42 19.17
N LEU A 235 -1.41 3.96 19.61
CA LEU A 235 -0.63 4.63 20.67
C LEU A 235 0.24 5.71 20.05
N ILE A 236 0.19 6.91 20.62
CA ILE A 236 1.05 8.04 20.25
C ILE A 236 1.94 8.36 21.46
N PRO A 237 3.18 7.88 21.49
CA PRO A 237 4.06 8.10 22.61
C PRO A 237 4.32 9.58 22.88
N ASN A 238 4.45 9.95 24.15
CA ASN A 238 4.80 11.31 24.62
C ASN A 238 3.87 12.38 24.02
N SER A 239 2.58 12.08 23.94
CA SER A 239 1.58 12.97 23.36
C SER A 239 0.35 13.06 24.25
N SER A 240 -0.32 14.20 24.24
CA SER A 240 -1.63 14.38 24.87
C SER A 240 -2.79 14.07 23.92
N THR A 241 -2.50 13.60 22.71
CA THR A 241 -3.52 13.32 21.68
C THR A 241 -4.55 12.33 22.19
N TYR A 242 -5.84 12.68 22.00
CA TYR A 242 -6.96 11.86 22.38
C TYR A 242 -8.02 11.91 21.28
N GLY A 243 -8.36 10.76 20.73
CA GLY A 243 -9.32 10.70 19.63
C GLY A 243 -10.10 9.40 19.59
N ILE A 244 -11.34 9.48 19.08
CA ILE A 244 -12.17 8.30 18.78
C ILE A 244 -12.69 8.45 17.35
N SER A 245 -12.68 7.36 16.57
CA SER A 245 -13.14 7.35 15.19
C SER A 245 -14.52 8.00 15.05
N LYS A 246 -14.63 8.94 14.11
CA LYS A 246 -15.89 9.63 13.79
C LYS A 246 -16.91 8.74 13.06
N ARG A 247 -16.49 7.54 12.62
CA ARG A 247 -17.36 6.56 11.95
C ARG A 247 -18.21 5.75 12.93
N LEU A 248 -17.83 5.74 14.20
CA LEU A 248 -18.58 5.08 15.27
C LEU A 248 -19.82 5.90 15.66
N SER A 249 -20.88 5.24 16.11
CA SER A 249 -22.08 5.88 16.62
C SER A 249 -21.78 6.72 17.86
N ASP A 250 -22.63 7.69 18.18
CA ASP A 250 -22.45 8.56 19.35
C ASP A 250 -22.51 7.79 20.66
N ASP A 251 -23.32 6.72 20.73
CA ASP A 251 -23.43 5.86 21.90
C ASP A 251 -22.14 5.08 22.12
N GLU A 252 -21.61 4.49 21.05
CA GLU A 252 -20.36 3.74 21.10
C GLU A 252 -19.18 4.65 21.42
N ARG A 253 -19.14 5.85 20.88
CA ARG A 253 -18.10 6.83 21.23
C ARG A 253 -18.14 7.25 22.69
N ARG A 254 -19.33 7.33 23.29
CA ARG A 254 -19.50 7.60 24.74
C ARG A 254 -18.98 6.43 25.58
N ARG A 255 -19.36 5.19 25.21
CA ARG A 255 -18.88 3.97 25.88
C ARG A 255 -17.36 3.86 25.84
N LEU A 256 -16.78 4.00 24.66
CA LEU A 256 -15.33 3.91 24.46
C LEU A 256 -14.57 5.03 25.19
N ARG A 257 -15.16 6.23 25.31
CA ARG A 257 -14.58 7.31 26.11
C ARG A 257 -14.44 6.93 27.58
N GLN A 258 -15.48 6.32 28.17
CA GLN A 258 -15.42 5.85 29.56
C GLN A 258 -14.37 4.75 29.77
N ILE A 259 -14.15 3.89 28.79
CA ILE A 259 -13.10 2.88 28.83
C ILE A 259 -11.73 3.57 28.79
N LEU A 260 -11.52 4.45 27.81
CA LEU A 260 -10.24 5.15 27.64
C LEU A 260 -9.83 5.97 28.86
N ASP A 261 -10.78 6.61 29.53
CA ASP A 261 -10.51 7.40 30.74
C ASP A 261 -9.88 6.56 31.87
N ARG A 262 -10.04 5.22 31.82
CA ARG A 262 -9.44 4.27 32.77
C ARG A 262 -8.12 3.66 32.26
N VAL A 263 -8.07 3.37 30.97
CA VAL A 263 -7.01 2.55 30.36
C VAL A 263 -5.87 3.40 29.76
N LYS A 264 -6.12 4.69 29.48
CA LYS A 264 -5.15 5.57 28.83
C LYS A 264 -3.94 5.80 29.74
N PRO A 265 -2.70 5.49 29.28
CA PRO A 265 -1.47 5.87 30.00
C PRO A 265 -1.36 7.39 30.11
N ALA A 266 -0.88 7.88 31.25
CA ALA A 266 -0.79 9.32 31.52
C ALA A 266 0.13 10.06 30.53
N GLU A 267 1.20 9.40 30.11
CA GLU A 267 2.27 9.99 29.29
C GLU A 267 2.05 9.83 27.79
N HIS A 268 1.04 9.05 27.35
CA HIS A 268 0.84 8.70 25.95
C HIS A 268 -0.55 9.11 25.45
N GLY A 269 -0.61 9.46 24.18
CA GLY A 269 -1.85 9.69 23.45
C GLY A 269 -2.46 8.40 22.94
N LEU A 270 -3.78 8.36 22.80
CA LEU A 270 -4.51 7.23 22.21
C LEU A 270 -5.53 7.71 21.20
N ILE A 271 -5.60 6.99 20.06
CA ILE A 271 -6.67 7.15 19.07
C ILE A 271 -7.39 5.81 18.91
N VAL A 272 -8.68 5.78 19.21
CA VAL A 272 -9.50 4.58 19.03
C VAL A 272 -9.95 4.45 17.58
N ARG A 273 -9.73 3.26 17.03
CA ARG A 273 -10.09 2.90 15.65
C ARG A 273 -11.54 2.44 15.56
N THR A 274 -12.07 2.39 14.34
CA THR A 274 -13.42 1.87 14.07
C THR A 274 -13.55 0.38 14.46
N ALA A 275 -12.47 -0.38 14.39
CA ALA A 275 -12.41 -1.79 14.79
C ALA A 275 -12.70 -2.04 16.28
N ALA A 276 -12.69 -0.99 17.11
CA ALA A 276 -13.03 -1.07 18.54
C ALA A 276 -14.55 -1.10 18.82
N GLU A 277 -15.39 -1.10 17.79
CA GLU A 277 -16.84 -1.22 17.94
C GLU A 277 -17.22 -2.54 18.63
N ASN A 278 -18.01 -2.46 19.71
CA ASN A 278 -18.44 -3.59 20.54
C ASN A 278 -17.29 -4.38 21.21
N ILE A 279 -16.08 -3.82 21.32
CA ILE A 279 -14.91 -4.44 21.96
C ILE A 279 -14.97 -4.20 23.48
N THR A 280 -14.52 -5.17 24.29
CA THR A 280 -14.51 -5.06 25.77
C THR A 280 -13.43 -4.10 26.26
N ALA A 281 -13.53 -3.69 27.51
CA ALA A 281 -12.51 -2.85 28.12
C ALA A 281 -11.18 -3.61 28.24
N GLU A 282 -11.23 -4.90 28.59
CA GLU A 282 -10.08 -5.78 28.77
C GLU A 282 -9.29 -5.97 27.46
N GLU A 283 -9.98 -6.09 26.32
CA GLU A 283 -9.32 -6.21 25.01
C GLU A 283 -8.63 -4.91 24.59
N ILE A 284 -9.25 -3.78 24.88
CA ILE A 284 -8.65 -2.46 24.63
C ILE A 284 -7.44 -2.26 25.53
N GLU A 285 -7.54 -2.64 26.81
CA GLU A 285 -6.46 -2.55 27.78
C GLU A 285 -5.25 -3.38 27.34
N ARG A 286 -5.45 -4.64 26.94
CA ARG A 286 -4.38 -5.49 26.39
C ARG A 286 -3.71 -4.89 25.16
N ASP A 287 -4.50 -4.33 24.23
CA ASP A 287 -3.91 -3.68 23.03
C ASP A 287 -3.05 -2.48 23.44
N VAL A 288 -3.48 -1.70 24.42
CA VAL A 288 -2.71 -0.57 24.99
C VAL A 288 -1.44 -1.03 25.70
N GLU A 289 -1.53 -2.04 26.56
CA GLU A 289 -0.38 -2.58 27.31
C GLU A 289 0.68 -3.14 26.37
N ARG A 290 0.27 -3.90 25.36
CA ARG A 290 1.16 -4.43 24.33
C ARG A 290 1.89 -3.32 23.58
N LEU A 291 1.17 -2.27 23.16
CA LEU A 291 1.77 -1.14 22.46
C LEU A 291 2.69 -0.33 23.36
N ALA A 292 2.36 -0.17 24.64
CA ALA A 292 3.20 0.50 25.62
C ALA A 292 4.50 -0.30 25.89
N ALA A 293 4.40 -1.62 26.02
CA ALA A 293 5.58 -2.49 26.16
C ALA A 293 6.48 -2.43 24.91
N GLN A 294 5.89 -2.43 23.72
CA GLN A 294 6.61 -2.28 22.46
C GLN A 294 7.31 -0.92 22.37
N TRP A 295 6.66 0.16 22.77
CA TRP A 295 7.27 1.48 22.84
C TRP A 295 8.46 1.52 23.80
N ALA A 296 8.33 0.94 25.00
CA ALA A 296 9.42 0.86 25.97
C ALA A 296 10.66 0.13 25.41
N GLN A 297 10.47 -0.92 24.60
CA GLN A 297 11.57 -1.62 23.93
C GLN A 297 12.23 -0.72 22.87
N ILE A 298 11.44 -0.02 22.05
CA ILE A 298 11.95 0.92 21.03
C ILE A 298 12.78 2.03 21.69
N GLU A 299 12.25 2.61 22.78
CA GLU A 299 12.94 3.66 23.52
C GLU A 299 14.26 3.16 24.15
N ALA A 300 14.26 1.95 24.71
CA ALA A 300 15.46 1.33 25.25
C ALA A 300 16.53 1.08 24.17
N LEU A 301 16.12 0.69 22.96
CA LEU A 301 17.01 0.57 21.79
C LEU A 301 17.55 1.91 21.33
N ALA A 302 16.70 2.95 21.25
CA ALA A 302 17.10 4.29 20.87
C ALA A 302 18.18 4.86 21.81
N LYS A 303 18.04 4.63 23.13
CA LYS A 303 19.03 5.03 24.14
C LYS A 303 20.39 4.32 24.01
N ARG A 304 20.42 3.11 23.43
CA ARG A 304 21.64 2.30 23.22
C ARG A 304 22.32 2.58 21.88
N ALA A 305 21.57 2.98 20.88
CA ALA A 305 22.07 3.22 19.54
C ALA A 305 22.94 4.49 19.48
N LYS A 306 24.08 4.42 18.78
CA LYS A 306 25.05 5.52 18.66
C LYS A 306 25.05 6.21 17.30
N GLY A 307 24.20 5.79 16.41
CA GLY A 307 24.11 6.28 15.04
C GLY A 307 22.80 5.89 14.36
N PRO A 308 22.63 6.24 13.08
CA PRO A 308 21.45 5.88 12.34
C PRO A 308 21.19 4.37 12.41
N THR A 309 19.99 3.98 12.83
CA THR A 309 19.64 2.58 13.11
C THR A 309 18.14 2.39 12.98
N LEU A 310 17.70 1.28 12.37
CA LEU A 310 16.32 0.82 12.41
C LEU A 310 16.01 0.33 13.85
N LEU A 311 15.00 0.91 14.47
CA LEU A 311 14.58 0.57 15.83
C LEU A 311 13.34 -0.32 15.85
N TYR A 312 12.41 -0.09 14.94
CA TYR A 312 11.17 -0.83 14.80
C TYR A 312 10.85 -1.07 13.35
N ARG A 313 10.50 -2.32 13.03
CA ARG A 313 10.02 -2.72 11.71
C ARG A 313 8.51 -2.94 11.77
N GLU A 314 7.79 -2.25 10.89
CA GLU A 314 6.37 -2.50 10.71
C GLU A 314 6.15 -3.87 10.07
N PRO A 315 5.09 -4.62 10.42
CA PRO A 315 4.78 -5.91 9.83
C PRO A 315 4.63 -5.87 8.32
N ASP A 316 4.77 -7.02 7.70
CA ASP A 316 4.52 -7.19 6.28
C ASP A 316 3.14 -6.72 5.86
N LEU A 317 3.03 -6.30 4.60
CA LEU A 317 1.79 -5.74 4.05
C LEU A 317 0.58 -6.64 4.29
N SER A 318 0.75 -7.96 4.18
CA SER A 318 -0.33 -8.95 4.36
C SER A 318 -0.94 -8.88 5.75
N VAL A 319 -0.10 -8.96 6.77
CA VAL A 319 -0.53 -8.89 8.18
C VAL A 319 -1.11 -7.51 8.48
N ARG A 320 -0.49 -6.46 7.95
CA ARG A 320 -0.97 -5.08 8.13
C ARG A 320 -2.34 -4.87 7.53
N VAL A 321 -2.58 -5.30 6.28
CA VAL A 321 -3.89 -5.18 5.62
C VAL A 321 -4.95 -5.98 6.38
N ILE A 322 -4.65 -7.21 6.81
CA ILE A 322 -5.58 -8.03 7.60
C ILE A 322 -5.89 -7.35 8.94
N ARG A 323 -4.87 -6.85 9.65
CA ARG A 323 -5.03 -6.10 10.90
C ARG A 323 -5.96 -4.89 10.73
N GLU A 324 -5.86 -4.19 9.61
CA GLU A 324 -6.57 -2.94 9.38
C GLU A 324 -7.98 -3.14 8.83
N GLU A 325 -8.18 -4.17 8.00
CA GLU A 325 -9.36 -4.33 7.19
C GLU A 325 -10.31 -5.42 7.68
N PHE A 326 -9.74 -6.56 8.13
CA PHE A 326 -10.54 -7.73 8.42
C PHE A 326 -11.45 -7.52 9.66
N ASN A 327 -12.76 -7.58 9.47
CA ASN A 327 -13.79 -7.39 10.49
C ASN A 327 -15.01 -8.27 10.20
N ALA A 328 -16.09 -8.11 10.98
CA ALA A 328 -17.34 -8.89 10.85
C ALA A 328 -18.05 -8.72 9.49
N ASP A 329 -17.75 -7.66 8.71
CA ASP A 329 -18.29 -7.47 7.37
C ASP A 329 -17.60 -8.36 6.31
N TYR A 330 -16.51 -9.01 6.69
CA TYR A 330 -15.82 -9.96 5.81
C TYR A 330 -16.43 -11.36 5.96
N ARG A 331 -16.76 -11.97 4.85
CA ARG A 331 -17.14 -13.39 4.80
C ARG A 331 -15.98 -14.29 5.18
N GLY A 332 -14.76 -13.89 4.85
CA GLY A 332 -13.55 -14.58 5.23
C GLY A 332 -12.30 -14.04 4.55
N VAL A 333 -11.17 -14.54 5.01
CA VAL A 333 -9.84 -14.41 4.40
C VAL A 333 -9.40 -15.77 3.92
N VAL A 334 -9.00 -15.89 2.66
CA VAL A 334 -8.51 -17.13 2.05
C VAL A 334 -7.06 -16.94 1.66
N ILE A 335 -6.17 -17.81 2.14
CA ILE A 335 -4.71 -17.69 2.00
C ILE A 335 -4.19 -18.98 1.38
N ASP A 336 -3.38 -18.91 0.33
CA ASP A 336 -2.84 -20.06 -0.38
C ASP A 336 -1.39 -20.43 0.00
N ASP A 337 -0.84 -19.80 1.03
CA ASP A 337 0.44 -20.12 1.63
C ASP A 337 0.25 -20.66 3.04
N PRO A 338 0.81 -21.86 3.36
CA PRO A 338 0.58 -22.49 4.66
C PRO A 338 1.26 -21.75 5.82
N GLN A 339 2.41 -21.10 5.58
CA GLN A 339 3.13 -20.38 6.63
C GLN A 339 2.38 -19.10 7.00
N LEU A 340 2.02 -18.28 6.01
CA LEU A 340 1.24 -17.06 6.22
C LEU A 340 -0.14 -17.38 6.81
N PHE A 341 -0.77 -18.49 6.37
CA PHE A 341 -2.03 -18.93 6.97
C PHE A 341 -1.90 -19.23 8.46
N ALA A 342 -0.84 -19.94 8.88
CA ALA A 342 -0.60 -20.25 10.29
C ALA A 342 -0.40 -18.98 11.11
N GLU A 343 0.46 -18.07 10.64
CA GLU A 343 0.74 -16.78 11.27
C GLU A 343 -0.52 -15.89 11.43
N VAL A 344 -1.30 -15.75 10.36
CA VAL A 344 -2.54 -14.98 10.38
C VAL A 344 -3.60 -15.61 11.26
N SER A 345 -3.71 -16.95 11.26
CA SER A 345 -4.68 -17.69 12.09
C SER A 345 -4.37 -17.51 13.57
N GLU A 346 -3.12 -17.62 13.97
CA GLU A 346 -2.65 -17.39 15.34
C GLU A 346 -2.94 -15.95 15.77
N TYR A 347 -2.56 -14.99 14.94
CA TYR A 347 -2.83 -13.58 15.19
C TYR A 347 -4.33 -13.29 15.37
N ILE A 348 -5.19 -13.78 14.47
CA ILE A 348 -6.63 -13.52 14.55
C ILE A 348 -7.25 -14.26 15.75
N ALA A 349 -6.80 -15.46 16.06
CA ALA A 349 -7.26 -16.17 17.26
C ALA A 349 -6.96 -15.40 18.55
N ALA A 350 -5.81 -14.74 18.62
CA ALA A 350 -5.42 -13.92 19.77
C ALA A 350 -6.21 -12.61 19.88
N VAL A 351 -6.38 -11.87 18.74
CA VAL A 351 -6.93 -10.50 18.78
C VAL A 351 -8.42 -10.39 18.40
N ALA A 352 -8.98 -11.38 17.74
CA ALA A 352 -10.37 -11.38 17.27
C ALA A 352 -10.92 -12.82 17.19
N PRO A 353 -11.01 -13.56 18.31
CA PRO A 353 -11.36 -14.99 18.32
C PRO A 353 -12.71 -15.30 17.64
N ALA A 354 -13.67 -14.38 17.70
CA ALA A 354 -14.95 -14.51 17.01
C ALA A 354 -14.87 -14.53 15.47
N LEU A 355 -13.72 -14.20 14.89
CA LEU A 355 -13.46 -14.22 13.45
C LEU A 355 -12.45 -15.29 13.03
N ALA A 356 -11.93 -16.09 13.97
CA ALA A 356 -10.88 -17.07 13.71
C ALA A 356 -11.33 -18.15 12.70
N ASP A 357 -12.58 -18.59 12.76
CA ASP A 357 -13.19 -19.56 11.84
C ASP A 357 -13.36 -19.04 10.40
N ARG A 358 -13.16 -17.75 10.18
CA ARG A 358 -13.24 -17.10 8.86
C ARG A 358 -11.91 -17.02 8.13
N VAL A 359 -10.79 -17.38 8.79
CA VAL A 359 -9.50 -17.53 8.14
C VAL A 359 -9.40 -18.95 7.58
N GLN A 360 -9.18 -19.08 6.28
CA GLN A 360 -9.23 -20.35 5.57
C GLN A 360 -7.96 -20.58 4.76
N TYR A 361 -7.41 -21.78 4.87
CA TYR A 361 -6.32 -22.22 4.01
C TYR A 361 -6.88 -22.71 2.67
N TYR A 362 -6.30 -22.23 1.59
CA TYR A 362 -6.55 -22.70 0.23
C TYR A 362 -5.39 -23.58 -0.21
N ASP A 363 -5.61 -24.89 -0.28
CA ASP A 363 -4.57 -25.83 -0.69
C ASP A 363 -4.46 -25.90 -2.22
N PRO A 364 -3.41 -25.28 -2.82
CA PRO A 364 -3.26 -25.28 -4.29
C PRO A 364 -3.07 -26.68 -4.89
N ALA A 365 -2.68 -27.67 -4.08
CA ALA A 365 -2.50 -29.05 -4.55
C ALA A 365 -3.81 -29.84 -4.65
N ARG A 366 -4.84 -29.41 -3.93
CA ARG A 366 -6.16 -30.07 -3.91
C ARG A 366 -7.22 -29.38 -4.73
N GLU A 367 -7.03 -28.10 -4.97
CA GLU A 367 -8.01 -27.30 -5.72
C GLU A 367 -7.71 -27.31 -7.23
N PRO A 368 -8.75 -27.35 -8.08
CA PRO A 368 -8.58 -27.47 -9.54
C PRO A 368 -8.03 -26.20 -10.20
N LEU A 369 -8.15 -25.06 -9.57
CA LEU A 369 -7.74 -23.76 -10.09
C LEU A 369 -6.89 -23.02 -9.06
N PRO A 370 -5.94 -22.19 -9.47
CA PRO A 370 -5.25 -21.25 -8.58
C PRO A 370 -6.24 -20.29 -7.89
N LEU A 371 -5.89 -19.80 -6.69
CA LEU A 371 -6.76 -18.97 -5.86
C LEU A 371 -7.38 -17.78 -6.63
N PHE A 372 -6.56 -17.00 -7.34
CA PHE A 372 -7.02 -15.81 -8.06
C PHE A 372 -7.88 -16.13 -9.29
N GLU A 373 -7.69 -17.30 -9.91
CA GLU A 373 -8.57 -17.79 -10.98
C GLU A 373 -9.92 -18.26 -10.41
N ARG A 374 -9.88 -18.99 -9.29
CA ARG A 374 -11.09 -19.47 -8.59
C ARG A 374 -12.04 -18.34 -8.21
N PHE A 375 -11.50 -17.18 -7.86
CA PHE A 375 -12.26 -15.98 -7.47
C PHE A 375 -12.37 -14.94 -8.59
N HIS A 376 -11.97 -15.25 -9.82
CA HIS A 376 -12.00 -14.35 -10.99
C HIS A 376 -11.24 -13.03 -10.77
N VAL A 377 -10.19 -13.06 -9.97
CA VAL A 377 -9.38 -11.87 -9.66
C VAL A 377 -8.51 -11.49 -10.85
N HIS A 378 -7.82 -12.45 -11.49
CA HIS A 378 -6.93 -12.20 -12.61
C HIS A 378 -7.62 -11.47 -13.76
N GLU A 379 -8.81 -11.94 -14.17
CA GLU A 379 -9.56 -11.31 -15.24
C GLU A 379 -9.92 -9.85 -14.92
N GLN A 380 -10.31 -9.58 -13.67
CA GLN A 380 -10.66 -8.24 -13.24
C GLN A 380 -9.45 -7.34 -13.11
N LEU A 381 -8.29 -7.86 -12.68
CA LEU A 381 -7.03 -7.12 -12.69
C LEU A 381 -6.60 -6.72 -14.09
N HIS A 382 -6.66 -7.64 -15.06
CA HIS A 382 -6.37 -7.32 -16.45
C HIS A 382 -7.26 -6.19 -16.96
N LYS A 383 -8.56 -6.26 -16.72
CA LYS A 383 -9.51 -5.19 -17.08
C LYS A 383 -9.24 -3.87 -16.34
N ALA A 384 -8.75 -3.93 -15.10
CA ALA A 384 -8.40 -2.74 -14.33
C ALA A 384 -7.08 -2.08 -14.77
N LEU A 385 -6.23 -2.79 -15.52
CA LEU A 385 -5.02 -2.22 -16.13
C LEU A 385 -5.31 -1.56 -17.50
N ASP A 386 -6.47 -1.87 -18.11
CA ASP A 386 -6.87 -1.23 -19.35
C ASP A 386 -7.23 0.24 -19.12
N ARG A 387 -6.89 1.09 -20.10
CA ARG A 387 -7.27 2.50 -20.13
C ARG A 387 -8.78 2.69 -20.17
N LYS A 388 -9.50 1.82 -20.91
CA LYS A 388 -10.93 1.89 -21.17
C LYS A 388 -11.72 0.91 -20.31
N VAL A 389 -12.73 1.41 -19.63
CA VAL A 389 -13.68 0.62 -18.83
C VAL A 389 -15.06 0.69 -19.48
N TRP A 390 -15.65 -0.47 -19.75
CA TRP A 390 -17.00 -0.56 -20.32
C TRP A 390 -18.07 -0.50 -19.24
N LEU A 391 -19.12 0.25 -19.51
CA LEU A 391 -20.31 0.34 -18.68
C LEU A 391 -21.36 -0.71 -19.10
N PRO A 392 -22.27 -1.14 -18.21
CA PRO A 392 -23.32 -2.12 -18.52
C PRO A 392 -24.21 -1.73 -19.70
N SER A 393 -24.52 -0.44 -19.84
CA SER A 393 -25.31 0.10 -20.95
C SER A 393 -24.61 0.08 -22.30
N GLY A 394 -23.30 -0.18 -22.33
CA GLY A 394 -22.46 -0.08 -23.53
C GLY A 394 -21.72 1.24 -23.65
N GLY A 395 -21.89 2.14 -22.70
CA GLY A 395 -21.05 3.32 -22.52
C GLY A 395 -19.63 2.93 -22.08
N SER A 396 -18.77 3.91 -21.90
CA SER A 396 -17.41 3.67 -21.45
C SER A 396 -16.81 4.86 -20.71
N VAL A 397 -15.87 4.54 -19.81
CA VAL A 397 -15.04 5.49 -19.11
C VAL A 397 -13.60 5.30 -19.57
N ILE A 398 -12.89 6.36 -19.87
CA ILE A 398 -11.45 6.36 -20.22
C ILE A 398 -10.69 7.04 -19.09
N VAL A 399 -9.65 6.37 -18.58
CA VAL A 399 -8.80 6.88 -17.48
C VAL A 399 -7.42 7.17 -18.03
N GLU A 400 -7.00 8.43 -17.96
CA GLU A 400 -5.70 8.91 -18.41
C GLU A 400 -4.90 9.51 -17.26
N HIS A 401 -3.64 9.12 -17.16
CA HIS A 401 -2.71 9.70 -16.19
C HIS A 401 -1.81 10.70 -16.87
N THR A 402 -1.74 11.91 -16.32
CA THR A 402 -0.73 12.90 -16.68
C THR A 402 0.31 13.01 -15.56
N GLU A 403 1.35 13.82 -15.76
CA GLU A 403 2.35 14.06 -14.72
C GLU A 403 1.76 14.64 -13.42
N ALA A 404 0.71 15.47 -13.51
CA ALA A 404 0.18 16.25 -12.41
C ALA A 404 -1.20 15.79 -11.92
N LEU A 405 -2.03 15.23 -12.78
CA LEU A 405 -3.42 14.90 -12.49
C LEU A 405 -3.90 13.69 -13.30
N THR A 406 -5.03 13.12 -12.89
CA THR A 406 -5.73 12.09 -13.65
C THR A 406 -6.96 12.70 -14.30
N VAL A 407 -7.18 12.42 -15.58
CA VAL A 407 -8.38 12.80 -16.31
C VAL A 407 -9.23 11.57 -16.58
N ILE A 408 -10.52 11.70 -16.39
CA ILE A 408 -11.50 10.63 -16.60
C ILE A 408 -12.57 11.15 -17.54
N ASP A 409 -12.69 10.55 -18.72
CA ASP A 409 -13.61 10.93 -19.78
C ASP A 409 -14.74 9.90 -19.90
N VAL A 410 -15.99 10.35 -19.93
CA VAL A 410 -17.19 9.53 -20.01
C VAL A 410 -17.79 9.59 -21.41
N ASN A 411 -18.01 8.42 -22.02
CA ASN A 411 -18.52 8.31 -23.39
C ASN A 411 -19.76 7.41 -23.45
N THR A 412 -20.71 7.73 -24.32
CA THR A 412 -21.87 6.85 -24.60
C THR A 412 -21.47 5.54 -25.29
N GLY A 413 -20.32 5.52 -26.00
CA GLY A 413 -19.79 4.32 -26.62
C GLY A 413 -20.79 3.67 -27.60
N LYS A 414 -21.26 2.47 -27.25
CA LYS A 414 -22.26 1.69 -28.01
C LYS A 414 -23.69 1.95 -27.54
N ASN A 415 -23.89 2.74 -26.48
CA ASN A 415 -25.21 3.09 -25.97
C ASN A 415 -25.85 4.15 -26.86
N VAL A 416 -26.77 3.73 -27.71
CA VAL A 416 -27.49 4.64 -28.63
C VAL A 416 -28.84 5.12 -28.07
N GLY A 417 -29.22 4.64 -26.87
CA GLY A 417 -30.46 5.00 -26.22
C GLY A 417 -31.71 4.47 -26.93
N THR A 418 -32.87 4.69 -26.31
CA THR A 418 -34.18 4.26 -26.85
C THR A 418 -35.24 5.35 -26.79
N SER A 419 -35.01 6.46 -26.06
CA SER A 419 -36.02 7.49 -25.80
C SER A 419 -35.57 8.88 -26.25
N SER A 420 -34.67 9.50 -25.51
CA SER A 420 -34.12 10.82 -25.81
C SER A 420 -32.61 10.85 -25.55
N LEU A 421 -31.94 11.84 -26.15
CA LEU A 421 -30.51 12.03 -25.93
C LEU A 421 -30.23 12.32 -24.45
N GLU A 422 -30.97 13.24 -23.85
CA GLU A 422 -30.80 13.64 -22.44
C GLU A 422 -30.97 12.45 -21.47
N GLU A 423 -32.01 11.59 -21.71
CA GLU A 423 -32.21 10.40 -20.87
C GLU A 423 -31.07 9.40 -21.04
N THR A 424 -30.57 9.23 -22.25
CA THR A 424 -29.46 8.32 -22.55
C THR A 424 -28.19 8.79 -21.86
N VAL A 425 -27.87 10.07 -21.94
CA VAL A 425 -26.72 10.71 -21.29
C VAL A 425 -26.85 10.61 -19.77
N PHE A 426 -28.01 10.96 -19.23
CA PHE A 426 -28.27 10.89 -17.79
C PHE A 426 -28.03 9.49 -17.22
N ARG A 427 -28.59 8.46 -17.83
CA ARG A 427 -28.38 7.06 -17.41
C ARG A 427 -26.92 6.65 -17.53
N ASN A 428 -26.27 7.02 -18.62
CA ASN A 428 -24.86 6.73 -18.83
C ASN A 428 -23.97 7.39 -17.76
N ASN A 429 -24.23 8.65 -17.41
CA ASN A 429 -23.51 9.37 -16.36
C ASN A 429 -23.77 8.79 -14.97
N LEU A 430 -24.98 8.28 -14.69
CA LEU A 430 -25.28 7.56 -13.43
C LEU A 430 -24.46 6.27 -13.31
N GLU A 431 -24.39 5.47 -14.37
CA GLU A 431 -23.55 4.26 -14.38
C GLU A 431 -22.07 4.62 -14.25
N ALA A 432 -21.62 5.65 -14.98
CA ALA A 432 -20.25 6.14 -14.91
C ALA A 432 -19.88 6.61 -13.50
N SER A 433 -20.76 7.33 -12.80
CA SER A 433 -20.55 7.80 -11.43
C SER A 433 -20.19 6.66 -10.46
N VAL A 434 -20.93 5.56 -10.52
CA VAL A 434 -20.69 4.39 -9.67
C VAL A 434 -19.39 3.67 -10.07
N GLU A 435 -19.17 3.52 -11.38
CA GLU A 435 -18.00 2.82 -11.89
C GLU A 435 -16.71 3.63 -11.67
N ILE A 436 -16.72 4.95 -11.86
CA ILE A 436 -15.57 5.82 -11.58
C ILE A 436 -15.17 5.70 -10.10
N ALA A 437 -16.12 5.79 -9.18
CA ALA A 437 -15.84 5.64 -7.75
C ALA A 437 -15.20 4.27 -7.44
N ARG A 438 -15.67 3.19 -8.10
CA ARG A 438 -15.08 1.85 -7.97
C ARG A 438 -13.66 1.80 -8.54
N GLN A 439 -13.43 2.39 -9.73
CA GLN A 439 -12.12 2.41 -10.38
C GLN A 439 -11.09 3.23 -9.61
N LEU A 440 -11.49 4.38 -9.04
CA LEU A 440 -10.62 5.17 -8.18
C LEU A 440 -10.10 4.37 -6.98
N ARG A 441 -10.98 3.55 -6.39
CA ARG A 441 -10.63 2.68 -5.27
C ARG A 441 -9.77 1.50 -5.70
N LEU A 442 -10.17 0.78 -6.76
CA LEU A 442 -9.47 -0.40 -7.26
C LEU A 442 -8.06 -0.09 -7.78
N ARG A 443 -7.92 1.02 -8.52
CA ARG A 443 -6.64 1.44 -9.10
C ARG A 443 -5.80 2.27 -8.13
N ASP A 444 -6.31 2.57 -6.94
CA ASP A 444 -5.73 3.49 -5.93
C ASP A 444 -5.29 4.83 -6.54
N ILE A 445 -6.14 5.39 -7.42
CA ILE A 445 -5.89 6.69 -8.05
C ILE A 445 -5.99 7.79 -7.01
N GLY A 446 -4.92 8.56 -6.83
CA GLY A 446 -4.85 9.66 -5.86
C GLY A 446 -4.23 10.93 -6.47
N GLY A 447 -4.45 12.05 -5.81
CA GLY A 447 -4.02 13.37 -6.25
C GLY A 447 -5.21 14.19 -6.76
N ILE A 448 -4.97 15.04 -7.75
CA ILE A 448 -5.99 15.82 -8.43
C ILE A 448 -6.61 14.95 -9.53
N ILE A 449 -7.92 14.92 -9.60
CA ILE A 449 -8.69 14.14 -10.57
C ILE A 449 -9.73 15.06 -11.18
N VAL A 450 -9.86 15.01 -12.50
CA VAL A 450 -10.87 15.73 -13.26
C VAL A 450 -11.73 14.71 -13.99
N VAL A 451 -13.04 14.79 -13.80
CA VAL A 451 -14.01 13.91 -14.47
C VAL A 451 -14.80 14.75 -15.44
N ASP A 452 -14.80 14.33 -16.70
CA ASP A 452 -15.57 14.91 -17.80
C ASP A 452 -16.82 14.04 -18.02
N PHE A 453 -17.93 14.46 -17.40
CA PHE A 453 -19.23 13.84 -17.63
C PHE A 453 -19.83 14.36 -18.92
N ILE A 454 -20.62 13.52 -19.60
CA ILE A 454 -21.31 13.96 -20.80
C ILE A 454 -22.29 15.09 -20.43
N ASP A 455 -22.32 16.15 -21.24
CA ASP A 455 -23.15 17.32 -21.00
C ASP A 455 -24.63 16.98 -20.81
N MET A 456 -25.24 17.55 -19.78
CA MET A 456 -26.66 17.43 -19.45
C MET A 456 -27.29 18.82 -19.40
N GLU A 457 -28.38 18.98 -20.13
CA GLU A 457 -29.13 20.26 -20.17
C GLU A 457 -29.94 20.46 -18.89
N ILE A 458 -30.51 19.39 -18.35
CA ILE A 458 -31.40 19.44 -17.19
C ILE A 458 -30.59 19.48 -15.89
N ARG A 459 -30.73 20.58 -15.14
CA ARG A 459 -30.02 20.77 -13.85
C ARG A 459 -30.31 19.66 -12.86
N GLN A 460 -31.55 19.18 -12.77
CA GLN A 460 -31.93 18.09 -11.85
C GLN A 460 -31.16 16.79 -12.13
N ASN A 461 -30.86 16.50 -13.41
CA ASN A 461 -30.05 15.35 -13.81
C ASN A 461 -28.60 15.53 -13.33
N ARG A 462 -28.03 16.72 -13.46
CA ARG A 462 -26.69 17.04 -12.94
C ARG A 462 -26.62 16.86 -11.43
N ASP A 463 -27.60 17.40 -10.70
CA ASP A 463 -27.66 17.31 -9.23
C ASP A 463 -27.77 15.83 -8.78
N GLU A 464 -28.58 15.01 -9.49
CA GLU A 464 -28.73 13.59 -9.18
C GLU A 464 -27.46 12.78 -9.48
N VAL A 465 -26.78 13.01 -10.61
CA VAL A 465 -25.49 12.40 -10.94
C VAL A 465 -24.47 12.70 -9.86
N MET A 466 -24.38 13.96 -9.42
CA MET A 466 -23.47 14.37 -8.34
C MET A 466 -23.83 13.73 -7.00
N ARG A 467 -25.10 13.58 -6.69
CA ARG A 467 -25.57 12.88 -5.49
C ARG A 467 -25.11 11.41 -5.50
N VAL A 468 -25.37 10.70 -6.61
CA VAL A 468 -24.98 9.30 -6.78
C VAL A 468 -23.46 9.14 -6.72
N PHE A 469 -22.72 10.04 -7.34
CA PHE A 469 -21.25 10.03 -7.31
C PHE A 469 -20.71 10.20 -5.88
N ARG A 470 -21.22 11.16 -5.11
CA ARG A 470 -20.83 11.35 -3.72
C ARG A 470 -21.20 10.16 -2.84
N ASP A 471 -22.37 9.57 -3.05
CA ASP A 471 -22.80 8.36 -2.33
C ASP A 471 -21.87 7.16 -2.64
N ALA A 472 -21.46 6.99 -3.90
CA ALA A 472 -20.52 5.94 -4.27
C ALA A 472 -19.12 6.17 -3.67
N LEU A 473 -18.64 7.40 -3.67
CA LEU A 473 -17.34 7.78 -3.08
C LEU A 473 -17.34 7.67 -1.54
N SER A 474 -18.48 7.82 -0.87
CA SER A 474 -18.56 7.70 0.59
C SER A 474 -18.18 6.30 1.11
N ARG A 475 -18.21 5.29 0.24
CA ARG A 475 -17.78 3.92 0.54
C ARG A 475 -16.26 3.76 0.55
N ASP A 476 -15.53 4.73 0.01
CA ASP A 476 -14.07 4.75 0.03
C ASP A 476 -13.58 5.17 1.42
N LYS A 477 -12.61 4.44 1.95
CA LYS A 477 -11.94 4.77 3.22
C LYS A 477 -11.00 5.96 3.09
N THR A 478 -10.52 6.20 1.88
CA THR A 478 -9.60 7.27 1.55
C THR A 478 -10.33 8.61 1.50
N ARG A 479 -9.75 9.62 2.13
CA ARG A 479 -10.33 10.96 2.14
C ARG A 479 -10.39 11.52 0.72
N THR A 480 -11.60 11.87 0.29
CA THR A 480 -11.90 12.56 -0.96
C THR A 480 -12.54 13.92 -0.69
N GLN A 481 -12.34 14.86 -1.60
CA GLN A 481 -13.07 16.12 -1.67
C GLN A 481 -13.56 16.28 -3.10
N VAL A 482 -14.85 16.50 -3.29
CA VAL A 482 -15.50 16.59 -4.60
C VAL A 482 -16.25 17.91 -4.69
N PHE A 483 -16.01 18.66 -5.75
CA PHE A 483 -16.71 19.90 -6.08
C PHE A 483 -17.93 19.59 -6.96
N ASP A 484 -18.82 20.55 -7.12
CA ASP A 484 -19.97 20.43 -8.02
C ASP A 484 -19.51 20.53 -9.48
N ILE A 485 -20.39 20.13 -10.42
CA ILE A 485 -20.13 20.26 -11.85
C ILE A 485 -19.92 21.75 -12.17
N SER A 486 -18.77 22.06 -12.76
CA SER A 486 -18.42 23.41 -13.19
C SER A 486 -19.23 23.84 -14.42
N ASP A 487 -19.14 25.15 -14.78
CA ASP A 487 -19.78 25.68 -16.00
C ASP A 487 -19.26 25.04 -17.30
N LEU A 488 -18.09 24.38 -17.23
CA LEU A 488 -17.50 23.63 -18.33
C LEU A 488 -17.94 22.15 -18.38
N GLY A 489 -18.86 21.72 -17.50
CA GLY A 489 -19.28 20.31 -17.43
C GLY A 489 -18.35 19.40 -16.64
N LEU A 490 -17.24 19.91 -16.07
CA LEU A 490 -16.22 19.15 -15.40
C LEU A 490 -16.48 19.01 -13.89
N VAL A 491 -16.17 17.84 -13.34
CA VAL A 491 -16.11 17.62 -11.88
C VAL A 491 -14.66 17.55 -11.44
N GLU A 492 -14.29 18.49 -10.60
CA GLU A 492 -12.99 18.52 -9.96
C GLU A 492 -13.05 17.79 -8.62
N MET A 493 -12.04 16.96 -8.35
CA MET A 493 -11.93 16.30 -7.07
C MET A 493 -10.48 16.04 -6.65
N THR A 494 -10.29 15.83 -5.36
CA THR A 494 -9.02 15.33 -4.83
C THR A 494 -9.23 14.06 -4.03
N ARG A 495 -8.33 13.11 -4.16
CA ARG A 495 -8.26 11.91 -3.34
C ARG A 495 -6.87 11.80 -2.72
N LYS A 496 -6.80 11.54 -1.42
CA LYS A 496 -5.50 11.38 -0.75
C LYS A 496 -4.73 10.22 -1.40
N ARG A 497 -3.50 10.46 -1.85
CA ARG A 497 -2.61 9.40 -2.33
C ARG A 497 -2.07 8.64 -1.13
N ILE A 498 -2.30 7.32 -1.07
CA ILE A 498 -1.86 6.46 0.03
C ILE A 498 -0.61 5.67 -0.37
N GLY A 499 -0.63 5.03 -1.54
CA GLY A 499 0.45 4.18 -2.04
C GLY A 499 0.78 4.44 -3.50
N GLU A 500 1.46 3.47 -4.09
CA GLU A 500 1.57 3.34 -5.53
C GLU A 500 0.25 2.83 -6.08
N GLY A 501 -0.22 3.42 -7.18
CA GLY A 501 -1.42 2.97 -7.85
C GLY A 501 -1.27 1.57 -8.45
N LEU A 502 -2.40 0.97 -8.81
CA LEU A 502 -2.41 -0.35 -9.45
C LEU A 502 -1.56 -0.37 -10.73
N LEU A 503 -1.70 0.67 -11.57
CA LEU A 503 -0.98 0.76 -12.83
C LEU A 503 0.53 0.84 -12.60
N GLU A 504 0.98 1.68 -11.68
CA GLU A 504 2.39 1.86 -11.33
C GLU A 504 2.98 0.57 -10.76
N SER A 505 2.20 -0.19 -10.01
CA SER A 505 2.64 -1.48 -9.44
C SER A 505 2.88 -2.57 -10.49
N PHE A 506 2.25 -2.48 -11.68
CA PHE A 506 2.34 -3.48 -12.76
C PHE A 506 3.04 -2.99 -14.01
N SER A 507 3.54 -1.75 -14.04
CA SER A 507 4.13 -1.15 -15.23
C SER A 507 5.46 -0.46 -14.94
N GLY A 508 6.16 -0.13 -16.02
CA GLY A 508 7.34 0.72 -16.02
C GLY A 508 7.23 1.77 -17.12
N VAL A 509 8.08 2.79 -17.05
CA VAL A 509 8.13 3.82 -18.08
C VAL A 509 8.59 3.20 -19.39
N CYS A 510 7.82 3.40 -20.46
CA CYS A 510 8.19 2.92 -21.80
C CYS A 510 9.52 3.56 -22.25
N PRO A 511 10.53 2.75 -22.63
CA PRO A 511 11.85 3.29 -23.04
C PRO A 511 11.80 4.04 -24.36
N GLU A 512 10.85 3.75 -25.26
CA GLU A 512 10.75 4.38 -26.57
C GLU A 512 10.16 5.79 -26.51
N CYS A 513 9.04 5.96 -25.79
CA CYS A 513 8.36 7.25 -25.72
C CYS A 513 8.59 8.01 -24.39
N GLY A 514 9.30 7.41 -23.42
CA GLY A 514 9.50 8.00 -22.09
C GLY A 514 8.19 8.30 -21.35
N GLY A 515 7.14 7.52 -21.60
CA GLY A 515 5.82 7.71 -21.01
C GLY A 515 4.90 8.69 -21.77
N ARG A 516 5.34 9.26 -22.90
CA ARG A 516 4.54 10.23 -23.67
C ARG A 516 3.40 9.62 -24.48
N GLY A 517 3.45 8.31 -24.78
CA GLY A 517 2.45 7.62 -25.61
C GLY A 517 2.57 7.91 -27.11
N ILE A 518 3.53 8.73 -27.54
CA ILE A 518 3.81 9.09 -28.93
C ILE A 518 5.31 8.92 -29.21
N VAL A 519 5.64 8.56 -30.44
CA VAL A 519 7.00 8.48 -30.95
C VAL A 519 7.14 9.51 -32.04
N PHE A 520 8.20 10.32 -32.01
CA PHE A 520 8.49 11.30 -33.02
C PHE A 520 9.09 10.64 -34.27
N ASP A 521 8.65 11.06 -35.44
CA ASP A 521 9.31 10.73 -36.70
C ASP A 521 10.55 11.63 -36.83
N SER A 522 11.72 11.07 -36.50
CA SER A 522 12.98 11.80 -36.57
C SER A 522 13.37 12.19 -38.01
N ALA A 523 12.86 11.48 -39.02
CA ALA A 523 13.14 11.82 -40.42
C ALA A 523 12.46 13.15 -40.86
N LEU A 524 11.51 13.68 -40.09
CA LEU A 524 10.89 14.98 -40.35
C LEU A 524 11.59 16.13 -39.61
N LEU A 525 12.60 15.82 -38.79
CA LEU A 525 13.33 16.82 -37.99
C LEU A 525 14.72 17.14 -38.57
N ASP A 526 15.20 16.32 -39.49
CA ASP A 526 16.42 16.52 -40.27
C ASP A 526 16.10 17.22 -41.61
#